data_5d122ebffb348d86d1a431cd2ae3a955
#
_entry.id   5d122ebffb348d86d1a431cd2ae3a955
#
_cell.length_a   1.000
_cell.length_b   1.000
_cell.length_c   1.000
_cell.angle_alpha   90.00
_cell.angle_beta   90.00
_cell.angle_gamma   90.00
#
_symmetry.space_group_name_H-M   'P 1'
#
loop_
_entity.id
_entity.type
_entity.pdbx_description
1 polymer ?
#
loop_
_entity_poly.entity_id
_entity_poly.type
_entity_poly.pdbx_seq_one_letter_code
_entity_poly.pdbx_strand_id
1 'polypeptide(L)'
;MLENGRYPKVFTWKEALQSYLNHEMSVYRQGFIFDLNKIKNRIHIIEGLLKAISILDEVIALIKGAADARSASLGLQKIFGFSEAQSKAILDIKLARLAKLEINKLEKEKSDLEKERDRIENILYNEELLKKEIEKGLQETAKKFGDGRRTKILNIENQEDEPTEIRLLL
;
A
#
# COMPACT_ATOMS: atom_id res chain seq x y z
N MET A 1 23.28 -0.64 18.58
CA MET A 1 22.07 -0.25 17.85
C MET A 1 20.91 -0.09 18.83
N LEU A 2 19.85 0.59 18.44
CA LEU A 2 18.61 0.70 19.23
C LEU A 2 17.63 -0.39 18.78
N GLU A 3 17.22 -1.27 19.69
CA GLU A 3 16.15 -2.24 19.41
C GLU A 3 14.82 -1.51 19.36
N ASN A 4 14.09 -1.65 18.26
CA ASN A 4 12.83 -0.94 17.98
C ASN A 4 12.90 0.60 18.16
N GLY A 5 14.07 1.19 17.98
CA GLY A 5 14.30 2.62 18.15
C GLY A 5 14.25 3.12 19.61
N ARG A 6 14.18 2.24 20.61
CA ARG A 6 13.95 2.61 22.02
C ARG A 6 15.05 2.20 22.96
N TYR A 7 15.56 0.99 22.87
CA TYR A 7 16.48 0.44 23.85
C TYR A 7 17.85 0.15 23.24
N PRO A 8 18.96 0.57 23.85
CA PRO A 8 20.28 0.20 23.40
C PRO A 8 20.53 -1.30 23.64
N LYS A 9 20.98 -2.01 22.59
CA LYS A 9 21.32 -3.43 22.66
C LYS A 9 22.56 -3.71 21.82
N VAL A 10 23.38 -4.61 22.30
CA VAL A 10 24.50 -5.18 21.52
C VAL A 10 23.93 -6.28 20.63
N PHE A 11 24.12 -6.15 19.33
CA PHE A 11 23.65 -7.11 18.33
C PHE A 11 24.83 -7.84 17.73
N THR A 12 24.68 -9.13 17.54
CA THR A 12 25.48 -9.84 16.53
C THR A 12 25.08 -9.37 15.13
N TRP A 13 25.95 -9.54 14.15
CA TRP A 13 25.63 -9.15 12.75
C TRP A 13 24.36 -9.85 12.23
N LYS A 14 24.14 -11.12 12.62
CA LYS A 14 22.95 -11.89 12.25
C LYS A 14 21.68 -11.32 12.88
N GLU A 15 21.72 -10.98 14.17
CA GLU A 15 20.59 -10.35 14.85
C GLU A 15 20.26 -8.97 14.27
N ALA A 16 21.29 -8.19 13.90
CA ALA A 16 21.09 -6.89 13.26
C ALA A 16 20.38 -7.01 11.92
N LEU A 17 20.78 -7.96 11.05
CA LEU A 17 20.11 -8.25 9.79
C LEU A 17 18.68 -8.74 9.99
N GLN A 18 18.46 -9.65 10.95
CA GLN A 18 17.13 -10.15 11.26
C GLN A 18 16.20 -9.04 11.78
N SER A 19 16.72 -8.16 12.63
CA SER A 19 15.98 -6.99 13.14
C SER A 19 15.58 -6.05 12.00
N TYR A 20 16.49 -5.81 11.05
CA TYR A 20 16.22 -5.03 9.85
C TYR A 20 15.11 -5.66 8.99
N LEU A 21 15.21 -6.95 8.70
CA LEU A 21 14.20 -7.67 7.90
C LEU A 21 12.83 -7.65 8.58
N ASN A 22 12.77 -7.85 9.90
CA ASN A 22 11.51 -7.78 10.65
C ASN A 22 10.90 -6.38 10.58
N HIS A 23 11.74 -5.34 10.63
CA HIS A 23 11.29 -3.95 10.47
C HIS A 23 10.73 -3.72 9.06
N GLU A 24 11.45 -4.11 8.00
CA GLU A 24 10.99 -4.01 6.62
C GLU A 24 9.66 -4.74 6.41
N MET A 25 9.53 -5.97 6.91
CA MET A 25 8.27 -6.72 6.84
C MET A 25 7.11 -5.96 7.49
N SER A 26 7.35 -5.31 8.63
CA SER A 26 6.35 -4.50 9.31
C SER A 26 5.95 -3.27 8.50
N VAL A 27 6.93 -2.56 7.94
CA VAL A 27 6.72 -1.35 7.12
C VAL A 27 5.94 -1.69 5.85
N TYR A 28 6.37 -2.72 5.09
CA TYR A 28 5.67 -3.16 3.89
C TYR A 28 4.23 -3.60 4.20
N ARG A 29 4.03 -4.36 5.28
CA ARG A 29 2.69 -4.79 5.71
C ARG A 29 1.78 -3.60 6.03
N GLN A 30 2.28 -2.61 6.75
CA GLN A 30 1.52 -1.39 7.06
C GLN A 30 1.20 -0.58 5.79
N GLY A 31 2.15 -0.47 4.86
CA GLY A 31 1.95 0.15 3.56
C GLY A 31 0.83 -0.53 2.78
N PHE A 32 0.87 -1.85 2.64
CA PHE A 32 -0.18 -2.61 1.96
C PHE A 32 -1.55 -2.52 2.65
N ILE A 33 -1.61 -2.49 3.98
CA ILE A 33 -2.87 -2.28 4.71
C ILE A 33 -3.44 -0.89 4.42
N PHE A 34 -2.59 0.14 4.38
CA PHE A 34 -3.01 1.49 4.04
C PHE A 34 -3.57 1.57 2.61
N ASP A 35 -2.87 1.01 1.64
CA ASP A 35 -3.29 0.98 0.24
C ASP A 35 -4.58 0.17 0.07
N LEU A 36 -4.70 -0.97 0.75
CA LEU A 36 -5.91 -1.79 0.76
C LEU A 36 -7.13 -1.01 1.25
N ASN A 37 -6.98 -0.27 2.34
CA ASN A 37 -8.06 0.56 2.88
C ASN A 37 -8.45 1.68 1.90
N LYS A 38 -7.48 2.30 1.25
CA LYS A 38 -7.72 3.32 0.23
C LYS A 38 -8.48 2.75 -0.97
N ILE A 39 -8.09 1.57 -1.45
CA ILE A 39 -8.76 0.87 -2.55
C ILE A 39 -10.19 0.48 -2.15
N LYS A 40 -10.38 -0.12 -0.98
CA LYS A 40 -11.72 -0.49 -0.47
C LYS A 40 -12.66 0.71 -0.36
N ASN A 41 -12.17 1.82 0.15
CA ASN A 41 -12.94 3.05 0.22
C ASN A 41 -13.32 3.58 -1.18
N ARG A 42 -12.39 3.48 -2.15
CA ARG A 42 -12.67 3.93 -3.52
C ARG A 42 -13.69 3.03 -4.20
N ILE A 43 -13.58 1.70 -4.08
CA ILE A 43 -14.54 0.72 -4.59
C ILE A 43 -15.92 1.01 -3.98
N HIS A 44 -16.00 1.21 -2.67
CA HIS A 44 -17.25 1.52 -1.98
C HIS A 44 -17.94 2.78 -2.55
N ILE A 45 -17.18 3.83 -2.84
CA ILE A 45 -17.73 5.04 -3.47
C ILE A 45 -18.24 4.74 -4.89
N ILE A 46 -17.46 4.03 -5.71
CA ILE A 46 -17.84 3.69 -7.09
C ILE A 46 -19.11 2.84 -7.10
N GLU A 47 -19.25 1.88 -6.20
CA GLU A 47 -20.46 1.06 -6.06
C GLU A 47 -21.69 1.92 -5.74
N GLY A 48 -21.54 2.89 -4.84
CA GLY A 48 -22.61 3.85 -4.56
C GLY A 48 -22.99 4.68 -5.78
N LEU A 49 -21.98 5.15 -6.54
CA LEU A 49 -22.23 5.91 -7.77
C LEU A 49 -22.93 5.08 -8.84
N LEU A 50 -22.49 3.85 -9.09
CA LEU A 50 -23.14 2.95 -10.06
C LEU A 50 -24.57 2.60 -9.64
N LYS A 51 -24.80 2.33 -8.35
CA LYS A 51 -26.14 2.11 -7.80
C LYS A 51 -27.02 3.37 -7.97
N ALA A 52 -26.50 4.57 -7.69
CA ALA A 52 -27.24 5.81 -7.86
C ALA A 52 -27.61 6.08 -9.33
N ILE A 53 -26.72 5.73 -10.26
CA ILE A 53 -26.99 5.85 -11.70
C ILE A 53 -28.10 4.89 -12.15
N SER A 54 -28.16 3.68 -11.60
CA SER A 54 -29.22 2.71 -11.96
C SER A 54 -30.62 3.13 -11.49
N ILE A 55 -30.73 3.99 -10.46
CA ILE A 55 -31.97 4.53 -9.91
C ILE A 55 -32.01 6.07 -10.01
N LEU A 56 -31.46 6.61 -11.09
CA LEU A 56 -31.16 8.03 -11.24
C LEU A 56 -32.38 8.92 -11.08
N ASP A 57 -33.51 8.53 -11.68
CA ASP A 57 -34.75 9.34 -11.63
C ASP A 57 -35.25 9.49 -10.19
N GLU A 58 -35.19 8.44 -9.39
CA GLU A 58 -35.60 8.46 -7.98
C GLU A 58 -34.66 9.33 -7.14
N VAL A 59 -33.33 9.19 -7.39
CA VAL A 59 -32.31 10.03 -6.75
C VAL A 59 -32.49 11.49 -7.06
N ILE A 60 -32.77 11.87 -8.32
CA ILE A 60 -33.04 13.24 -8.74
C ILE A 60 -34.32 13.76 -8.10
N ALA A 61 -35.40 12.97 -8.07
CA ALA A 61 -36.67 13.37 -7.44
C ALA A 61 -36.48 13.69 -5.95
N LEU A 62 -35.73 12.85 -5.25
CA LEU A 62 -35.38 13.06 -3.83
C LEU A 62 -34.56 14.34 -3.63
N ILE A 63 -33.51 14.55 -4.43
CA ILE A 63 -32.63 15.72 -4.31
C ILE A 63 -33.43 17.01 -4.58
N LYS A 64 -34.33 17.04 -5.59
CA LYS A 64 -35.18 18.18 -5.91
C LYS A 64 -36.20 18.48 -4.81
N GLY A 65 -36.68 17.46 -4.09
CA GLY A 65 -37.62 17.61 -2.97
C GLY A 65 -36.95 18.00 -1.65
N ALA A 66 -35.63 17.94 -1.54
CA ALA A 66 -34.91 18.29 -0.33
C ALA A 66 -34.72 19.81 -0.19
N ALA A 67 -34.80 20.32 1.04
CA ALA A 67 -34.62 21.74 1.32
C ALA A 67 -33.17 22.21 1.22
N ASP A 68 -32.23 21.33 1.56
CA ASP A 68 -30.78 21.56 1.53
C ASP A 68 -30.01 20.29 1.24
N ALA A 69 -28.70 20.44 0.98
CA ALA A 69 -27.81 19.32 0.69
C ALA A 69 -27.69 18.30 1.85
N ARG A 70 -27.84 18.77 3.09
CA ARG A 70 -27.78 17.89 4.26
C ARG A 70 -29.03 17.01 4.36
N SER A 71 -30.21 17.59 4.12
CA SER A 71 -31.48 16.87 4.06
C SER A 71 -31.50 15.88 2.90
N ALA A 72 -30.96 16.26 1.72
CA ALA A 72 -30.76 15.35 0.59
C ALA A 72 -29.85 14.16 0.95
N SER A 73 -28.70 14.41 1.58
CA SER A 73 -27.77 13.36 2.03
C SER A 73 -28.44 12.39 3.01
N LEU A 74 -29.17 12.90 4.01
CA LEU A 74 -29.91 12.07 4.96
C LEU A 74 -31.03 11.27 4.28
N GLY A 75 -31.72 11.86 3.30
CA GLY A 75 -32.71 11.17 2.49
C GLY A 75 -32.13 10.00 1.70
N LEU A 76 -30.99 10.21 1.03
CA LEU A 76 -30.25 9.16 0.31
C LEU A 76 -29.86 8.00 1.22
N GLN A 77 -29.39 8.31 2.42
CA GLN A 77 -29.01 7.28 3.40
C GLN A 77 -30.23 6.48 3.89
N LYS A 78 -31.34 7.13 4.25
CA LYS A 78 -32.53 6.51 4.83
C LYS A 78 -33.33 5.70 3.80
N ILE A 79 -33.50 6.21 2.58
CA ILE A 79 -34.39 5.61 1.57
C ILE A 79 -33.64 4.56 0.76
N PHE A 80 -32.42 4.85 0.32
CA PHE A 80 -31.67 3.97 -0.58
C PHE A 80 -30.55 3.20 0.10
N GLY A 81 -30.28 3.46 1.41
CA GLY A 81 -29.27 2.76 2.19
C GLY A 81 -27.83 3.10 1.79
N PHE A 82 -27.60 4.29 1.23
CA PHE A 82 -26.24 4.77 0.95
C PHE A 82 -25.49 5.13 2.23
N SER A 83 -24.18 4.97 2.22
CA SER A 83 -23.35 5.50 3.30
C SER A 83 -23.21 7.03 3.19
N GLU A 84 -22.74 7.67 4.27
CA GLU A 84 -22.46 9.10 4.26
C GLU A 84 -21.46 9.50 3.16
N ALA A 85 -20.39 8.69 3.00
CA ALA A 85 -19.38 8.92 1.97
C ALA A 85 -19.96 8.79 0.56
N GLN A 86 -20.81 7.79 0.32
CA GLN A 86 -21.51 7.59 -0.94
C GLN A 86 -22.49 8.74 -1.21
N SER A 87 -23.29 9.14 -0.23
CA SER A 87 -24.25 10.23 -0.36
C SER A 87 -23.56 11.55 -0.71
N LYS A 88 -22.44 11.88 -0.09
CA LYS A 88 -21.64 13.05 -0.46
C LYS A 88 -21.13 12.96 -1.90
N ALA A 89 -20.55 11.80 -2.28
CA ALA A 89 -20.06 11.61 -3.63
C ALA A 89 -21.16 11.69 -4.70
N ILE A 90 -22.39 11.24 -4.39
CA ILE A 90 -23.56 11.34 -5.27
C ILE A 90 -23.97 12.79 -5.46
N LEU A 91 -24.02 13.58 -4.39
CA LEU A 91 -24.36 15.01 -4.46
C LEU A 91 -23.33 15.84 -5.22
N ASP A 92 -22.06 15.43 -5.21
CA ASP A 92 -20.96 16.07 -5.92
C ASP A 92 -20.87 15.66 -7.40
N ILE A 93 -21.73 14.75 -7.88
CA ILE A 93 -21.73 14.31 -9.27
C ILE A 93 -22.07 15.47 -10.22
N LYS A 94 -21.19 15.69 -11.20
CA LYS A 94 -21.49 16.58 -12.33
C LYS A 94 -22.35 15.82 -13.35
N LEU A 95 -23.40 16.50 -13.90
CA LEU A 95 -24.29 15.91 -14.92
C LEU A 95 -23.54 15.30 -16.10
N ALA A 96 -22.40 15.86 -16.51
CA ALA A 96 -21.55 15.31 -17.57
C ALA A 96 -21.02 13.88 -17.28
N ARG A 97 -20.92 13.49 -16.00
CA ARG A 97 -20.47 12.13 -15.61
C ARG A 97 -21.55 11.06 -15.76
N LEU A 98 -22.79 11.45 -16.05
CA LEU A 98 -23.90 10.52 -16.29
C LEU A 98 -23.92 10.00 -17.74
N ALA A 99 -23.00 10.48 -18.60
CA ALA A 99 -22.87 9.97 -19.95
C ALA A 99 -22.39 8.51 -19.94
N LYS A 100 -22.92 7.69 -20.86
CA LYS A 100 -22.62 6.25 -20.96
C LYS A 100 -21.12 5.91 -21.00
N LEU A 101 -20.30 6.79 -21.62
CA LEU A 101 -18.84 6.64 -21.66
C LEU A 101 -18.19 6.75 -20.28
N GLU A 102 -18.71 7.60 -19.42
CA GLU A 102 -18.18 7.77 -18.06
C GLU A 102 -18.61 6.62 -17.14
N ILE A 103 -19.80 6.03 -17.35
CA ILE A 103 -20.26 4.83 -16.64
C ILE A 103 -19.30 3.66 -16.93
N ASN A 104 -19.00 3.42 -18.20
CA ASN A 104 -18.06 2.37 -18.60
C ASN A 104 -16.65 2.57 -17.99
N LYS A 105 -16.22 3.83 -17.81
CA LYS A 105 -14.95 4.13 -17.13
C LYS A 105 -15.00 3.78 -15.64
N LEU A 106 -16.12 4.06 -14.96
CA LEU A 106 -16.30 3.69 -13.56
C LEU A 106 -16.33 2.17 -13.37
N GLU A 107 -17.00 1.45 -14.25
CA GLU A 107 -17.03 -0.03 -14.23
C GLU A 107 -15.63 -0.62 -14.44
N LYS A 108 -14.87 -0.06 -15.39
CA LYS A 108 -13.48 -0.47 -15.62
C LYS A 108 -12.60 -0.15 -14.42
N GLU A 109 -12.70 1.07 -13.87
CA GLU A 109 -11.97 1.47 -12.66
C GLU A 109 -12.29 0.51 -11.50
N LYS A 110 -13.56 0.16 -11.29
CA LYS A 110 -13.98 -0.81 -10.29
C LYS A 110 -13.27 -2.15 -10.48
N SER A 111 -13.34 -2.72 -11.70
CA SER A 111 -12.72 -4.01 -12.02
C SER A 111 -11.20 -4.01 -11.79
N ASP A 112 -10.51 -2.92 -12.15
CA ASP A 112 -9.07 -2.81 -11.98
C ASP A 112 -8.70 -2.68 -10.49
N LEU A 113 -9.48 -1.92 -9.70
CA LEU A 113 -9.32 -1.81 -8.26
C LEU A 113 -9.63 -3.12 -7.52
N GLU A 114 -10.62 -3.90 -7.97
CA GLU A 114 -10.92 -5.22 -7.41
C GLU A 114 -9.75 -6.19 -7.60
N LYS A 115 -9.13 -6.21 -8.79
CA LYS A 115 -7.94 -7.02 -9.06
C LYS A 115 -6.76 -6.63 -8.16
N GLU A 116 -6.54 -5.32 -7.98
CA GLU A 116 -5.45 -4.83 -7.14
C GLU A 116 -5.73 -5.10 -5.65
N ARG A 117 -6.98 -4.97 -5.19
CA ARG A 117 -7.41 -5.39 -3.86
C ARG A 117 -7.06 -6.86 -3.62
N ASP A 118 -7.48 -7.74 -4.53
CA ASP A 118 -7.26 -9.19 -4.41
C ASP A 118 -5.76 -9.53 -4.41
N ARG A 119 -4.97 -8.83 -5.23
CA ARG A 119 -3.50 -8.94 -5.23
C ARG A 119 -2.91 -8.58 -3.86
N ILE A 120 -3.29 -7.43 -3.31
CA ILE A 120 -2.77 -6.96 -2.02
C ILE A 120 -3.23 -7.87 -0.88
N GLU A 121 -4.49 -8.31 -0.89
CA GLU A 121 -5.00 -9.27 0.10
C GLU A 121 -4.22 -10.58 0.07
N ASN A 122 -3.90 -11.11 -1.11
CA ASN A 122 -3.05 -12.29 -1.26
C ASN A 122 -1.64 -12.09 -0.71
N ILE A 123 -1.01 -10.91 -0.94
CA ILE A 123 0.31 -10.59 -0.40
C ILE A 123 0.26 -10.52 1.14
N LEU A 124 -0.78 -9.92 1.71
CA LEU A 124 -0.94 -9.80 3.17
C LEU A 124 -1.21 -11.15 3.85
N TYR A 125 -1.90 -12.06 3.16
CA TYR A 125 -2.24 -13.38 3.66
C TYR A 125 -1.07 -14.38 3.55
N ASN A 126 -0.17 -14.18 2.57
CA ASN A 126 0.94 -15.07 2.31
C ASN A 126 2.29 -14.38 2.59
N GLU A 127 2.94 -14.78 3.68
CA GLU A 127 4.23 -14.23 4.09
C GLU A 127 5.34 -14.42 3.04
N GLU A 128 5.29 -15.49 2.27
CA GLU A 128 6.23 -15.75 1.17
C GLU A 128 6.11 -14.70 0.05
N LEU A 129 4.88 -14.30 -0.28
CA LEU A 129 4.66 -13.24 -1.26
C LEU A 129 5.13 -11.89 -0.74
N LEU A 130 4.91 -11.60 0.54
CA LEU A 130 5.42 -10.39 1.17
C LEU A 130 6.95 -10.34 1.13
N LYS A 131 7.64 -11.45 1.44
CA LYS A 131 9.10 -11.56 1.35
C LYS A 131 9.59 -11.31 -0.07
N LYS A 132 8.91 -11.84 -1.08
CA LYS A 132 9.26 -11.59 -2.50
C LYS A 132 9.12 -10.12 -2.90
N GLU A 133 8.11 -9.41 -2.42
CA GLU A 133 7.97 -7.98 -2.68
C GLU A 133 9.09 -7.17 -2.01
N ILE A 134 9.49 -7.54 -0.78
CA ILE A 134 10.63 -6.94 -0.10
C ILE A 134 11.94 -7.21 -0.86
N GLU A 135 12.16 -8.46 -1.27
CA GLU A 135 13.33 -8.86 -2.06
C GLU A 135 13.43 -8.03 -3.35
N LYS A 136 12.32 -7.86 -4.06
CA LYS A 136 12.25 -7.03 -5.25
C LYS A 136 12.64 -5.58 -4.97
N GLY A 137 12.10 -4.97 -3.90
CA GLY A 137 12.45 -3.61 -3.49
C GLY A 137 13.92 -3.46 -3.13
N LEU A 138 14.50 -4.45 -2.44
CA LEU A 138 15.93 -4.48 -2.12
C LEU A 138 16.80 -4.61 -3.38
N GLN A 139 16.40 -5.45 -4.34
CA GLN A 139 17.10 -5.59 -5.62
C GLN A 139 17.07 -4.30 -6.45
N GLU A 140 15.93 -3.61 -6.49
CA GLU A 140 15.80 -2.32 -7.16
C GLU A 140 16.71 -1.26 -6.52
N THR A 141 16.75 -1.23 -5.19
CA THR A 141 17.63 -0.34 -4.43
C THR A 141 19.10 -0.66 -4.69
N ALA A 142 19.47 -1.94 -4.70
CA ALA A 142 20.83 -2.37 -5.00
C ALA A 142 21.25 -2.01 -6.44
N LYS A 143 20.35 -2.15 -7.42
CA LYS A 143 20.63 -1.73 -8.81
C LYS A 143 20.83 -0.22 -8.95
N LYS A 144 20.08 0.57 -8.17
CA LYS A 144 20.05 2.03 -8.28
C LYS A 144 21.18 2.72 -7.51
N PHE A 145 21.58 2.15 -6.37
CA PHE A 145 22.50 2.79 -5.44
C PHE A 145 23.67 1.89 -5.02
N GLY A 146 23.69 0.62 -5.46
CA GLY A 146 24.74 -0.33 -5.09
C GLY A 146 26.07 0.02 -5.76
N ASP A 147 27.15 -0.02 -4.98
CA ASP A 147 28.52 0.02 -5.47
C ASP A 147 29.16 -1.36 -5.37
N GLY A 148 30.29 -1.56 -6.05
CA GLY A 148 31.03 -2.80 -6.02
C GLY A 148 31.57 -3.12 -4.63
N ARG A 149 31.72 -4.41 -4.30
CA ARG A 149 32.31 -4.86 -3.05
C ARG A 149 33.75 -4.34 -2.91
N ARG A 150 34.04 -3.59 -1.85
CA ARG A 150 35.35 -3.01 -1.58
C ARG A 150 36.30 -3.97 -0.85
N THR A 151 35.76 -4.96 -0.15
CA THR A 151 36.56 -5.98 0.57
C THR A 151 36.86 -7.17 -0.32
N LYS A 152 38.07 -7.69 -0.27
CA LYS A 152 38.44 -8.95 -0.93
C LYS A 152 38.32 -10.10 0.07
N ILE A 153 37.82 -11.24 -0.40
CA ILE A 153 37.90 -12.50 0.36
C ILE A 153 39.25 -13.15 -0.03
N LEU A 154 40.15 -13.27 0.94
CA LEU A 154 41.39 -14.02 0.76
C LEU A 154 41.18 -15.43 1.29
N ASN A 155 41.46 -16.46 0.49
CA ASN A 155 41.57 -17.83 0.98
C ASN A 155 42.90 -17.97 1.70
N ILE A 156 42.85 -18.19 3.01
CA ILE A 156 44.01 -18.30 3.90
C ILE A 156 44.80 -19.61 3.63
N GLU A 157 44.22 -20.56 2.91
CA GLU A 157 44.86 -21.90 2.65
C GLU A 157 46.18 -21.82 1.89
N ASN A 158 46.60 -20.67 1.36
CA ASN A 158 47.86 -20.51 0.61
C ASN A 158 48.73 -19.33 1.12
N GLN A 159 48.53 -18.84 2.31
CA GLN A 159 49.49 -17.92 2.93
C GLN A 159 50.50 -18.78 3.75
N GLU A 160 51.65 -19.05 3.16
CA GLU A 160 52.85 -19.36 3.96
C GLU A 160 53.03 -18.15 4.91
N ASP A 161 53.17 -18.43 6.21
CA ASP A 161 53.43 -17.42 7.24
C ASP A 161 54.71 -16.65 6.89
N GLU A 162 54.59 -15.49 6.24
CA GLU A 162 55.71 -14.56 6.23
C GLU A 162 55.87 -14.02 7.66
N PRO A 163 57.04 -14.22 8.28
CA PRO A 163 57.30 -13.78 9.63
C PRO A 163 57.15 -12.25 9.71
N THR A 164 56.23 -11.80 10.51
CA THR A 164 56.02 -10.37 10.78
C THR A 164 57.25 -9.82 11.48
N GLU A 165 58.15 -9.15 10.76
CA GLU A 165 59.27 -8.40 11.37
C GLU A 165 58.67 -7.31 12.24
N ILE A 166 58.67 -7.50 13.57
CA ILE A 166 58.38 -6.45 14.53
C ILE A 166 59.58 -5.50 14.54
N ARG A 167 59.53 -4.42 13.80
CA ARG A 167 60.48 -3.31 13.96
C ARG A 167 60.13 -2.57 15.25
N LEU A 168 60.86 -2.92 16.33
CA LEU A 168 60.96 -2.09 17.52
C LEU A 168 61.72 -0.81 17.11
N LEU A 169 61.01 0.31 17.03
CA LEU A 169 61.63 1.62 17.00
C LEU A 169 62.07 1.97 18.44
N LEU A 170 63.35 1.93 18.68
CA LEU A 170 64.02 2.52 19.86
C LEU A 170 64.07 4.05 19.69
#